data_7b3d040aa502c68d1d3b249d1f4ae571
#
_entry.id   7b3d040aa502c68d1d3b249d1f4ae571
#
_cell.length_a   1.000
_cell.length_b   1.000
_cell.length_c   1.000
_cell.angle_alpha   90.00
_cell.angle_beta   90.00
_cell.angle_gamma   90.00
#
_symmetry.space_group_name_H-M   'P 1'
#
loop_
_entity.id
_entity.type
_entity.pdbx_description
1 polymer ?
#
loop_
_entity_poly.entity_id
_entity_poly.type
_entity_poly.pdbx_seq_one_letter_code
_entity_poly.pdbx_strand_id
1 'polypeptide(L)'
;MAKKPKKASAEPGEGGADAAPKSKKKLIIIAAAALLVVVGGGAGFFLMKGGSSEAKDGDGAAQASSHGDGGHGGHGGGAEAKKQIAFIELREMIINLSPDAGQDKGKFAKLRVSLEMKDPKLEEEVKSLAPRIEDTLQMYMREIRASDLAGSVGVYRLREELLKRVNVAVYPAKVDAVLFKDLIIQ
;
A
#
# COMPACT_ATOMS: atom_id res chain seq x y z
N MET A 1 -56.68 -36.54 30.38
CA MET A 1 -56.06 -36.45 31.71
C MET A 1 -54.81 -35.61 31.56
N ALA A 2 -54.84 -34.36 31.73
CA ALA A 2 -54.75 -33.51 32.94
C ALA A 2 -53.45 -33.77 33.72
N LYS A 3 -52.44 -32.88 33.63
CA LYS A 3 -51.94 -32.13 34.77
C LYS A 3 -50.79 -31.15 34.36
N LYS A 4 -51.05 -29.87 34.35
CA LYS A 4 -50.23 -28.75 34.81
C LYS A 4 -50.42 -28.68 36.35
N PRO A 5 -49.68 -27.94 37.17
CA PRO A 5 -48.65 -26.92 37.02
C PRO A 5 -47.52 -27.04 38.08
N LYS A 6 -46.47 -26.18 38.04
CA LYS A 6 -46.17 -25.32 39.21
C LYS A 6 -45.04 -24.33 38.94
N LYS A 7 -45.39 -23.11 39.14
CA LYS A 7 -44.67 -21.88 39.30
C LYS A 7 -43.90 -21.84 40.62
N ALA A 8 -42.66 -21.38 40.61
CA ALA A 8 -42.04 -20.81 41.79
C ALA A 8 -41.07 -19.72 41.40
N SER A 9 -41.38 -18.57 41.86
CA SER A 9 -40.64 -17.30 41.90
C SER A 9 -39.50 -17.38 42.92
N ALA A 10 -38.40 -16.71 42.68
CA ALA A 10 -37.64 -15.95 43.67
C ALA A 10 -36.59 -15.09 42.98
N GLU A 11 -36.71 -13.79 43.03
CA GLU A 11 -35.68 -12.74 43.07
C GLU A 11 -35.16 -12.61 44.52
N PRO A 12 -34.21 -11.69 44.82
CA PRO A 12 -33.18 -10.97 44.07
C PRO A 12 -31.79 -11.12 44.71
N GLY A 13 -30.76 -10.66 44.00
CA GLY A 13 -29.41 -10.49 44.58
C GLY A 13 -28.71 -9.35 43.91
N GLU A 14 -28.75 -8.19 44.56
CA GLU A 14 -27.93 -7.01 44.27
C GLU A 14 -26.44 -7.31 44.40
N GLY A 15 -25.64 -6.67 43.57
CA GLY A 15 -24.20 -6.64 43.69
C GLY A 15 -23.56 -5.80 42.59
N GLY A 16 -23.54 -4.50 42.80
CA GLY A 16 -22.97 -3.47 42.00
C GLY A 16 -21.47 -3.60 41.79
N ALA A 17 -21.02 -3.20 40.64
CA ALA A 17 -19.73 -2.58 40.43
C ALA A 17 -19.82 -1.64 39.23
N ASP A 18 -20.02 -0.41 39.56
CA ASP A 18 -19.80 0.80 38.77
C ASP A 18 -18.44 0.74 38.07
N ALA A 19 -18.40 0.58 36.76
CA ALA A 19 -17.26 0.87 35.95
C ALA A 19 -17.57 2.12 35.11
N ALA A 20 -17.29 3.28 35.71
CA ALA A 20 -17.38 4.57 35.10
C ALA A 20 -16.60 4.63 33.76
N PRO A 21 -17.12 5.28 32.72
CA PRO A 21 -16.44 5.45 31.46
C PRO A 21 -15.24 6.36 31.63
N LYS A 22 -14.03 5.80 31.49
CA LYS A 22 -12.78 6.55 31.52
C LYS A 22 -12.80 7.62 30.44
N SER A 23 -12.92 8.84 30.91
CA SER A 23 -12.97 10.14 30.27
C SER A 23 -12.28 10.19 28.89
N LYS A 24 -13.05 10.26 27.82
CA LYS A 24 -12.63 10.58 26.46
C LYS A 24 -11.83 11.90 26.36
N LYS A 25 -11.99 12.77 27.36
CA LYS A 25 -11.27 14.06 27.48
C LYS A 25 -9.76 13.87 27.69
N LYS A 26 -9.30 12.83 28.42
CA LYS A 26 -7.87 12.55 28.59
C LYS A 26 -7.20 12.04 27.33
N LEU A 27 -7.92 11.24 26.51
CA LEU A 27 -7.42 10.78 25.20
C LEU A 27 -7.29 11.95 24.21
N ILE A 28 -8.21 12.89 24.23
CA ILE A 28 -8.20 14.09 23.35
C ILE A 28 -7.01 15.00 23.74
N ILE A 29 -6.72 15.16 25.02
CA ILE A 29 -5.60 15.99 25.50
C ILE A 29 -4.25 15.37 25.10
N ILE A 30 -4.09 14.06 25.19
CA ILE A 30 -2.87 13.34 24.78
C ILE A 30 -2.67 13.44 23.25
N ALA A 31 -3.75 13.30 22.46
CA ALA A 31 -3.70 13.44 21.01
C ALA A 31 -3.35 14.88 20.58
N ALA A 32 -3.88 15.90 21.26
CA ALA A 32 -3.56 17.30 21.00
C ALA A 32 -2.11 17.66 21.37
N ALA A 33 -1.57 17.12 22.47
CA ALA A 33 -0.18 17.32 22.86
C ALA A 33 0.80 16.66 21.87
N ALA A 34 0.48 15.46 21.35
CA ALA A 34 1.30 14.78 20.34
C ALA A 34 1.33 15.54 19.01
N LEU A 35 0.21 16.16 18.61
CA LEU A 35 0.14 16.95 17.37
C LEU A 35 0.98 18.23 17.45
N LEU A 36 1.04 18.90 18.62
CA LEU A 36 1.87 20.09 18.85
C LEU A 36 3.37 19.80 18.75
N VAL A 37 3.82 18.64 19.20
CA VAL A 37 5.24 18.24 19.10
C VAL A 37 5.65 18.00 17.65
N VAL A 38 4.77 17.43 16.82
CA VAL A 38 5.04 17.14 15.39
C VAL A 38 5.09 18.44 14.57
N VAL A 39 4.20 19.40 14.84
CA VAL A 39 4.17 20.67 14.11
C VAL A 39 5.29 21.62 14.56
N GLY A 40 5.62 21.65 15.87
CA GLY A 40 6.70 22.48 16.42
C GLY A 40 8.11 21.97 16.10
N GLY A 41 8.32 20.66 16.02
CA GLY A 41 9.62 20.05 15.72
C GLY A 41 10.01 20.12 14.25
N GLY A 42 9.04 20.12 13.33
CA GLY A 42 9.31 20.16 11.88
C GLY A 42 9.77 21.53 11.37
N ALA A 43 9.28 22.63 11.95
CA ALA A 43 9.62 23.97 11.52
C ALA A 43 11.05 24.41 11.95
N GLY A 44 11.53 23.91 13.09
CA GLY A 44 12.88 24.23 13.59
C GLY A 44 14.00 23.58 12.79
N PHE A 45 13.79 22.38 12.26
CA PHE A 45 14.79 21.65 11.49
C PHE A 45 15.00 22.24 10.07
N PHE A 46 13.93 22.81 9.48
CA PHE A 46 14.02 23.40 8.13
C PHE A 46 14.75 24.75 8.12
N LEU A 47 14.69 25.55 9.19
CA LEU A 47 15.37 26.85 9.31
C LEU A 47 16.86 26.73 9.62
N MET A 48 17.34 25.58 10.11
CA MET A 48 18.76 25.41 10.46
C MET A 48 19.62 24.84 9.33
N LYS A 49 19.03 24.48 8.18
CA LYS A 49 19.74 23.93 7.01
C LYS A 49 19.83 24.93 5.83
N GLY A 50 19.39 26.16 6.00
CA GLY A 50 19.47 27.22 5.00
C GLY A 50 20.40 28.33 5.43
N GLY A 51 21.71 28.10 5.39
CA GLY A 51 22.73 29.12 5.68
C GLY A 51 23.45 29.58 4.42
N SER A 52 23.30 30.86 4.14
CA SER A 52 24.23 31.78 3.48
C SER A 52 24.57 31.58 2.00
N SER A 53 24.13 32.52 1.20
CA SER A 53 25.02 33.22 0.29
C SER A 53 24.54 34.68 0.11
N GLU A 54 25.41 35.56 0.53
CA GLU A 54 25.30 36.99 0.43
C GLU A 54 25.26 37.47 -1.03
N ALA A 55 24.40 38.43 -1.26
CA ALA A 55 24.40 39.28 -2.43
C ALA A 55 25.60 40.24 -2.42
N LYS A 56 26.27 40.39 -3.52
CA LYS A 56 27.11 41.56 -3.76
C LYS A 56 26.92 42.01 -5.20
N ASP A 57 26.35 43.19 -5.30
CA ASP A 57 26.24 44.01 -6.51
C ASP A 57 27.62 44.37 -7.05
N GLY A 58 27.79 44.47 -8.36
CA GLY A 58 28.98 44.95 -9.01
C GLY A 58 28.85 44.99 -10.52
N ASP A 59 28.47 46.15 -11.01
CA ASP A 59 28.41 46.69 -12.37
C ASP A 59 29.71 46.51 -13.15
N GLY A 60 29.67 46.30 -14.49
CA GLY A 60 30.85 46.54 -15.34
C GLY A 60 30.97 45.69 -16.60
N ALA A 61 30.40 46.19 -17.67
CA ALA A 61 30.84 46.22 -19.08
C ALA A 61 31.87 45.22 -19.64
N ALA A 62 31.45 44.60 -20.76
CA ALA A 62 32.09 44.46 -22.09
C ALA A 62 33.45 43.74 -22.24
N GLN A 63 33.43 42.85 -23.19
CA GLN A 63 34.33 42.51 -24.29
C GLN A 63 34.89 41.11 -24.35
N ALA A 64 34.40 40.43 -25.38
CA ALA A 64 35.08 39.75 -26.48
C ALA A 64 36.25 38.79 -26.23
N SER A 65 36.03 37.62 -26.87
CA SER A 65 37.02 36.75 -27.54
C SER A 65 38.03 35.98 -26.68
N SER A 66 37.97 34.67 -26.68
CA SER A 66 38.84 33.82 -27.51
C SER A 66 38.77 32.37 -27.11
N HIS A 67 38.95 31.50 -28.08
CA HIS A 67 39.11 30.05 -28.03
C HIS A 67 40.12 29.60 -26.99
N GLY A 68 39.77 28.51 -26.28
CA GLY A 68 40.66 27.74 -25.42
C GLY A 68 40.14 26.35 -25.28
N ASP A 69 40.65 25.50 -26.13
CA ASP A 69 40.59 24.03 -26.14
C ASP A 69 41.06 23.43 -24.80
N GLY A 70 40.44 22.33 -24.39
CA GLY A 70 41.10 21.34 -23.54
C GLY A 70 40.77 21.38 -22.04
N GLY A 71 39.89 20.53 -21.60
CA GLY A 71 39.72 20.22 -20.19
C GLY A 71 38.61 19.16 -19.96
N HIS A 72 38.89 17.91 -20.30
CA HIS A 72 38.12 16.77 -19.81
C HIS A 72 38.24 16.73 -18.30
N GLY A 73 37.39 17.48 -17.62
CA GLY A 73 37.10 17.31 -16.19
C GLY A 73 36.30 16.06 -15.99
N GLY A 74 36.92 15.01 -15.42
CA GLY A 74 36.30 13.76 -15.12
C GLY A 74 35.01 13.96 -14.33
N HIS A 75 33.91 13.61 -14.95
CA HIS A 75 32.70 13.25 -14.21
C HIS A 75 33.04 11.98 -13.45
N GLY A 76 33.34 12.14 -12.17
CA GLY A 76 33.27 11.05 -11.22
C GLY A 76 31.85 10.52 -11.25
N GLY A 77 31.58 9.65 -12.21
CA GLY A 77 30.38 8.84 -12.23
C GLY A 77 30.45 7.93 -11.02
N GLY A 78 29.84 8.36 -9.92
CA GLY A 78 29.37 7.42 -8.94
C GLY A 78 28.53 6.42 -9.73
N ALA A 79 29.03 5.19 -9.87
CA ALA A 79 28.25 4.11 -10.42
C ALA A 79 27.05 3.94 -9.48
N GLU A 80 25.95 4.62 -9.79
CA GLU A 80 24.66 4.21 -9.30
C GLU A 80 24.52 2.78 -9.77
N ALA A 81 24.73 1.83 -8.85
CA ALA A 81 24.45 0.45 -9.09
C ALA A 81 23.03 0.41 -9.62
N LYS A 82 22.87 0.16 -10.92
CA LYS A 82 21.56 0.02 -11.56
C LYS A 82 20.81 -0.99 -10.71
N LYS A 83 19.82 -0.53 -9.95
CA LYS A 83 18.96 -1.41 -9.16
C LYS A 83 18.37 -2.39 -10.16
N GLN A 84 18.85 -3.61 -10.16
CA GLN A 84 18.31 -4.66 -11.01
C GLN A 84 16.92 -4.97 -10.45
N ILE A 85 15.91 -4.72 -11.27
CA ILE A 85 14.53 -5.06 -10.95
C ILE A 85 14.25 -6.41 -11.59
N ALA A 86 13.73 -7.34 -10.81
CA ALA A 86 13.27 -8.63 -11.30
C ALA A 86 11.76 -8.60 -11.55
N PHE A 87 11.31 -9.32 -12.57
CA PHE A 87 9.90 -9.48 -12.91
C PHE A 87 9.55 -10.96 -12.98
N ILE A 88 8.54 -11.37 -12.24
CA ILE A 88 8.02 -12.73 -12.24
C ILE A 88 6.64 -12.73 -12.90
N GLU A 89 6.52 -13.41 -14.03
CA GLU A 89 5.22 -13.58 -14.69
C GLU A 89 4.47 -14.77 -14.09
N LEU A 90 3.22 -14.52 -13.68
CA LEU A 90 2.30 -15.57 -13.26
C LEU A 90 1.54 -16.11 -14.47
N ARG A 91 1.01 -17.32 -14.36
CA ARG A 91 0.18 -17.92 -15.40
C ARG A 91 -1.10 -17.11 -15.60
N GLU A 92 -1.65 -17.18 -16.79
CA GLU A 92 -2.96 -16.62 -17.10
C GLU A 92 -4.03 -17.34 -16.27
N MET A 93 -4.92 -16.56 -15.65
CA MET A 93 -6.01 -17.05 -14.83
C MET A 93 -7.35 -16.59 -15.40
N ILE A 94 -8.31 -17.52 -15.54
CA ILE A 94 -9.69 -17.22 -15.87
C ILE A 94 -10.52 -17.52 -14.63
N ILE A 95 -11.19 -16.50 -14.11
CA ILE A 95 -11.81 -16.53 -12.78
C ILE A 95 -13.26 -16.05 -12.88
N ASN A 96 -14.18 -16.77 -12.28
CA ASN A 96 -15.57 -16.31 -12.11
C ASN A 96 -15.60 -15.27 -10.99
N LEU A 97 -16.08 -14.07 -11.32
CA LEU A 97 -16.34 -13.02 -10.35
C LEU A 97 -17.67 -13.26 -9.65
N SER A 98 -17.84 -12.67 -8.47
CA SER A 98 -19.14 -12.62 -7.80
C SER A 98 -20.16 -11.91 -8.66
N PRO A 99 -21.43 -12.36 -8.67
CA PRO A 99 -22.49 -11.67 -9.40
C PRO A 99 -22.72 -10.27 -8.82
N ASP A 100 -23.04 -9.32 -9.71
CA ASP A 100 -23.50 -8.00 -9.31
C ASP A 100 -24.90 -8.09 -8.68
N ALA A 101 -25.24 -7.10 -7.84
CA ALA A 101 -26.55 -7.06 -7.18
C ALA A 101 -27.68 -7.12 -8.23
N GLY A 102 -28.59 -8.10 -8.05
CA GLY A 102 -29.74 -8.32 -8.98
C GLY A 102 -29.38 -9.11 -10.25
N GLN A 103 -28.18 -9.70 -10.33
CA GLN A 103 -27.80 -10.60 -11.41
C GLN A 103 -27.60 -12.01 -10.89
N ASP A 104 -28.15 -13.00 -11.60
CA ASP A 104 -28.01 -14.42 -11.23
C ASP A 104 -26.67 -15.03 -11.69
N LYS A 105 -25.99 -14.38 -12.62
CA LYS A 105 -24.74 -14.87 -13.22
C LYS A 105 -23.60 -13.88 -12.97
N GLY A 106 -22.48 -14.40 -12.46
CA GLY A 106 -21.23 -13.67 -12.39
C GLY A 106 -20.58 -13.54 -13.78
N LYS A 107 -19.72 -12.54 -13.90
CA LYS A 107 -18.87 -12.34 -15.07
C LYS A 107 -17.55 -13.10 -14.92
N PHE A 108 -16.86 -13.33 -16.04
CA PHE A 108 -15.52 -13.88 -16.02
C PHE A 108 -14.49 -12.76 -16.10
N ALA A 109 -13.42 -12.89 -15.31
CA ALA A 109 -12.23 -12.07 -15.44
C ALA A 109 -11.09 -12.92 -15.96
N LYS A 110 -10.47 -12.47 -17.06
CA LYS A 110 -9.18 -12.97 -17.54
C LYS A 110 -8.10 -12.06 -16.97
N LEU A 111 -7.17 -12.63 -16.22
CA LEU A 111 -6.14 -11.91 -15.48
C LEU A 111 -4.75 -12.44 -15.83
N ARG A 112 -3.84 -11.54 -16.26
CA ARG A 112 -2.41 -11.79 -16.39
C ARG A 112 -1.65 -10.79 -15.56
N VAL A 113 -0.80 -11.29 -14.67
CA VAL A 113 -0.07 -10.50 -13.68
C VAL A 113 1.42 -10.75 -13.80
N SER A 114 2.20 -9.69 -13.64
CA SER A 114 3.64 -9.73 -13.38
C SER A 114 3.92 -9.10 -12.01
N LEU A 115 4.79 -9.73 -11.24
CA LEU A 115 5.25 -9.23 -9.95
C LEU A 115 6.59 -8.54 -10.12
N GLU A 116 6.71 -7.31 -9.61
CA GLU A 116 7.93 -6.53 -9.60
C GLU A 116 8.65 -6.66 -8.27
N MET A 117 9.95 -6.90 -8.30
CA MET A 117 10.81 -7.03 -7.12
C MET A 117 12.09 -6.22 -7.30
N LYS A 118 12.43 -5.43 -6.28
CA LYS A 118 13.68 -4.65 -6.24
C LYS A 118 14.89 -5.48 -5.82
N ASP A 119 14.68 -6.63 -5.19
CA ASP A 119 15.74 -7.56 -4.84
C ASP A 119 15.69 -8.81 -5.73
N PRO A 120 16.53 -8.90 -6.77
CA PRO A 120 16.54 -10.04 -7.67
C PRO A 120 17.01 -11.34 -7.00
N LYS A 121 17.65 -11.28 -5.83
CA LYS A 121 18.08 -12.48 -5.10
C LYS A 121 16.91 -13.33 -4.59
N LEU A 122 15.75 -12.68 -4.38
CA LEU A 122 14.53 -13.36 -3.92
C LEU A 122 13.69 -13.93 -5.08
N GLU A 123 14.12 -13.76 -6.33
CA GLU A 123 13.35 -14.16 -7.50
C GLU A 123 13.04 -15.65 -7.51
N GLU A 124 14.03 -16.50 -7.27
CA GLU A 124 13.84 -17.96 -7.27
C GLU A 124 12.95 -18.42 -6.10
N GLU A 125 13.08 -17.79 -4.93
CA GLU A 125 12.22 -18.07 -3.79
C GLU A 125 10.75 -17.74 -4.11
N VAL A 126 10.49 -16.54 -4.62
CA VAL A 126 9.12 -16.12 -4.97
C VAL A 126 8.56 -16.92 -6.14
N LYS A 127 9.37 -17.31 -7.14
CA LYS A 127 8.96 -18.22 -8.22
C LYS A 127 8.52 -19.58 -7.68
N SER A 128 9.19 -20.11 -6.70
CA SER A 128 8.79 -21.39 -6.09
C SER A 128 7.44 -21.32 -5.40
N LEU A 129 7.03 -20.14 -4.95
CA LEU A 129 5.75 -19.85 -4.32
C LEU A 129 4.64 -19.46 -5.32
N ALA A 130 4.93 -19.44 -6.63
CA ALA A 130 3.95 -19.01 -7.65
C ALA A 130 2.59 -19.74 -7.54
N PRO A 131 2.50 -21.06 -7.31
CA PRO A 131 1.21 -21.73 -7.17
C PRO A 131 0.39 -21.19 -5.98
N ARG A 132 1.05 -20.88 -4.85
CA ARG A 132 0.40 -20.31 -3.68
C ARG A 132 -0.08 -18.88 -3.91
N ILE A 133 0.72 -18.10 -4.64
CA ILE A 133 0.35 -16.74 -5.04
C ILE A 133 -0.88 -16.80 -5.95
N GLU A 134 -0.86 -17.63 -6.99
CA GLU A 134 -1.96 -17.79 -7.93
C GLU A 134 -3.26 -18.20 -7.22
N ASP A 135 -3.20 -19.14 -6.29
CA ASP A 135 -4.36 -19.54 -5.48
C ASP A 135 -4.91 -18.37 -4.66
N THR A 136 -4.04 -17.64 -3.97
CA THR A 136 -4.42 -16.45 -3.19
C THR A 136 -5.11 -15.39 -4.05
N LEU A 137 -4.59 -15.13 -5.26
CA LEU A 137 -5.18 -14.18 -6.20
C LEU A 137 -6.55 -14.66 -6.69
N GLN A 138 -6.68 -15.96 -7.05
CA GLN A 138 -7.93 -16.54 -7.50
C GLN A 138 -9.01 -16.49 -6.43
N MET A 139 -8.67 -16.83 -5.17
CA MET A 139 -9.61 -16.75 -4.06
C MET A 139 -10.17 -15.35 -3.89
N TYR A 140 -9.31 -14.35 -3.87
CA TYR A 140 -9.75 -12.96 -3.73
C TYR A 140 -10.58 -12.49 -4.91
N MET A 141 -10.18 -12.79 -6.13
CA MET A 141 -10.92 -12.38 -7.33
C MET A 141 -12.34 -12.95 -7.39
N ARG A 142 -12.58 -14.14 -6.81
CA ARG A 142 -13.94 -14.72 -6.71
C ARG A 142 -14.88 -13.97 -5.77
N GLU A 143 -14.33 -13.18 -4.85
CA GLU A 143 -15.12 -12.36 -3.92
C GLU A 143 -15.52 -11.01 -4.52
N ILE A 144 -14.82 -10.57 -5.58
CA ILE A 144 -15.01 -9.26 -6.21
C ILE A 144 -16.13 -9.32 -7.26
N ARG A 145 -16.88 -8.24 -7.37
CA ARG A 145 -17.89 -8.03 -8.40
C ARG A 145 -17.31 -7.26 -9.58
N ALA A 146 -17.87 -7.45 -10.76
CA ALA A 146 -17.45 -6.70 -11.94
C ALA A 146 -17.66 -5.17 -11.76
N SER A 147 -18.71 -4.77 -11.04
CA SER A 147 -18.97 -3.37 -10.69
C SER A 147 -17.85 -2.75 -9.84
N ASP A 148 -17.18 -3.52 -8.97
CA ASP A 148 -16.10 -3.04 -8.11
C ASP A 148 -14.82 -2.73 -8.91
N LEU A 149 -14.71 -3.32 -10.09
CA LEU A 149 -13.59 -3.14 -11.03
C LEU A 149 -13.86 -2.07 -12.09
N ALA A 150 -15.01 -1.40 -12.01
CA ALA A 150 -15.36 -0.37 -12.97
C ALA A 150 -14.49 0.88 -12.80
N GLY A 151 -13.89 1.32 -13.91
CA GLY A 151 -13.04 2.51 -13.95
C GLY A 151 -11.66 2.33 -13.33
N SER A 152 -10.85 3.38 -13.44
CA SER A 152 -9.44 3.36 -12.99
C SER A 152 -9.30 3.22 -11.47
N VAL A 153 -10.22 3.75 -10.69
CA VAL A 153 -10.20 3.67 -9.22
C VAL A 153 -10.39 2.24 -8.73
N GLY A 154 -11.31 1.48 -9.35
CA GLY A 154 -11.54 0.07 -9.02
C GLY A 154 -10.29 -0.78 -9.32
N VAL A 155 -9.69 -0.58 -10.50
CA VAL A 155 -8.47 -1.28 -10.91
C VAL A 155 -7.28 -0.93 -10.00
N TYR A 156 -7.14 0.34 -9.60
CA TYR A 156 -6.08 0.74 -8.67
C TYR A 156 -6.25 0.07 -7.31
N ARG A 157 -7.48 0.08 -6.75
CA ARG A 157 -7.78 -0.59 -5.49
C ARG A 157 -7.51 -2.10 -5.56
N LEU A 158 -7.88 -2.73 -6.66
CA LEU A 158 -7.57 -4.13 -6.91
C LEU A 158 -6.06 -4.38 -6.82
N ARG A 159 -5.25 -3.57 -7.50
CA ARG A 159 -3.78 -3.71 -7.50
C ARG A 159 -3.20 -3.66 -6.10
N GLU A 160 -3.63 -2.69 -5.29
CA GLU A 160 -3.18 -2.53 -3.91
C GLU A 160 -3.57 -3.74 -3.03
N GLU A 161 -4.78 -4.23 -3.18
CA GLU A 161 -5.25 -5.39 -2.41
C GLU A 161 -4.54 -6.68 -2.83
N LEU A 162 -4.30 -6.88 -4.13
CA LEU A 162 -3.53 -8.03 -4.61
C LEU A 162 -2.08 -7.96 -4.10
N LEU A 163 -1.44 -6.79 -4.12
CA LEU A 163 -0.09 -6.62 -3.59
C LEU A 163 0.00 -7.00 -2.11
N LYS A 164 -0.95 -6.58 -1.29
CA LYS A 164 -1.00 -6.94 0.15
C LYS A 164 -1.09 -8.46 0.32
N ARG A 165 -1.99 -9.12 -0.42
CA ARG A 165 -2.20 -10.56 -0.33
C ARG A 165 -1.01 -11.36 -0.82
N VAL A 166 -0.38 -10.93 -1.91
CA VAL A 166 0.86 -11.52 -2.42
C VAL A 166 1.96 -11.44 -1.37
N ASN A 167 2.15 -10.26 -0.74
CA ASN A 167 3.18 -10.09 0.29
C ASN A 167 2.94 -10.95 1.54
N VAL A 168 1.69 -11.25 1.88
CA VAL A 168 1.37 -12.23 2.94
C VAL A 168 1.74 -13.65 2.50
N ALA A 169 1.47 -14.00 1.23
CA ALA A 169 1.72 -15.34 0.71
C ALA A 169 3.21 -15.67 0.56
N VAL A 170 4.04 -14.66 0.23
CA VAL A 170 5.49 -14.83 -0.01
C VAL A 170 6.36 -14.54 1.21
N TYR A 171 5.79 -14.16 2.35
CA TYR A 171 6.58 -13.85 3.54
C TYR A 171 7.60 -14.96 3.85
N PRO A 172 8.90 -14.66 4.16
CA PRO A 172 9.49 -13.35 4.45
C PRO A 172 9.95 -12.55 3.22
N ALA A 173 9.88 -13.09 2.01
CA ALA A 173 10.19 -12.35 0.79
C ALA A 173 9.23 -11.17 0.61
N LYS A 174 9.58 -10.24 -0.29
CA LYS A 174 8.78 -9.04 -0.55
C LYS A 174 8.66 -8.77 -2.04
N VAL A 175 7.43 -8.56 -2.49
CA VAL A 175 7.07 -8.03 -3.80
C VAL A 175 6.79 -6.53 -3.67
N ASP A 176 7.34 -5.72 -4.57
CA ASP A 176 7.21 -4.26 -4.54
C ASP A 176 6.00 -3.75 -5.29
N ALA A 177 5.63 -4.39 -6.40
CA ALA A 177 4.43 -4.03 -7.15
C ALA A 177 3.79 -5.25 -7.85
N VAL A 178 2.49 -5.12 -8.08
CA VAL A 178 1.68 -6.00 -8.94
C VAL A 178 1.35 -5.25 -10.22
N LEU A 179 1.74 -5.80 -11.35
CA LEU A 179 1.53 -5.22 -12.67
C LEU A 179 0.50 -6.04 -13.44
N PHE A 180 -0.55 -5.39 -13.91
CA PHE A 180 -1.52 -6.04 -14.80
C PHE A 180 -1.00 -6.00 -16.23
N LYS A 181 -0.75 -7.17 -16.81
CA LYS A 181 -0.49 -7.31 -18.25
C LYS A 181 -1.79 -7.33 -19.02
N ASP A 182 -2.79 -8.07 -18.51
CA ASP A 182 -4.15 -8.09 -19.02
C ASP A 182 -5.14 -8.16 -17.85
N LEU A 183 -6.23 -7.41 -17.96
CA LEU A 183 -7.42 -7.52 -17.12
C LEU A 183 -8.65 -7.30 -18.01
N ILE A 184 -9.31 -8.39 -18.39
CA ILE A 184 -10.48 -8.39 -19.28
C ILE A 184 -11.66 -8.97 -18.51
N ILE A 185 -12.77 -8.26 -18.48
CA ILE A 185 -14.02 -8.68 -17.82
C ILE A 185 -15.07 -8.92 -18.90
N GLN A 186 -15.69 -10.11 -18.89
CA GLN A 186 -16.68 -10.54 -19.86
C GLN A 186 -17.93 -11.07 -19.18
#